data_075f1359de45d05f56c8d4d7e85f8ec0
#
_entry.id   075f1359de45d05f56c8d4d7e85f8ec0
#
_cell.length_a   1.000
_cell.length_b   1.000
_cell.length_c   1.000
_cell.angle_alpha   90.00
_cell.angle_beta   90.00
_cell.angle_gamma   90.00
#
_symmetry.space_group_name_H-M   'P 1'
#
loop_
_entity.id
_entity.type
_entity.pdbx_description
1 polymer ?
#
loop_
_entity_poly.entity_id
_entity_poly.type
_entity_poly.pdbx_seq_one_letter_code
_entity_poly.pdbx_strand_id
1 'polypeptide(L)'
;MAAVTLPTHYRNVFAELGYAQAEIDARIENTFHTIFYGDEAHRFYHPTGPGLAYIEDTGNHDVRTEGMSYAMMFCVQMNRQKEFDCLWRWVVTHMYLTEGENAGYFAWSCHTDGSKNSDGPAPDGEEFFAMSLFFAANRWGSGEGVLDYASWARRILHACVHKGEEAGSGFPMWNPENHLIKFIPNCEFTDPSYHLPHFYELFALWSDECDRPFWH
;
A
#
# COMPACT_ATOMS: atom_id res chain seq x y z
N MET A 1 -2.78 29.44 1.76
CA MET A 1 -3.58 28.22 1.49
C MET A 1 -4.46 27.96 2.70
N ALA A 2 -5.75 27.67 2.52
CA ALA A 2 -6.63 27.32 3.63
C ALA A 2 -6.19 25.97 4.18
N ALA A 3 -6.04 25.84 5.49
CA ALA A 3 -5.76 24.58 6.15
C ALA A 3 -6.89 23.58 5.82
N VAL A 4 -6.56 22.44 5.26
CA VAL A 4 -7.52 21.36 5.05
C VAL A 4 -7.94 20.86 6.44
N THR A 5 -9.16 21.14 6.84
CA THR A 5 -9.74 20.63 8.09
C THR A 5 -10.31 19.25 7.78
N LEU A 6 -9.59 18.19 8.16
CA LEU A 6 -10.11 16.83 8.04
C LEU A 6 -11.36 16.67 8.93
N PRO A 7 -12.42 15.98 8.46
CA PRO A 7 -13.60 15.74 9.26
C PRO A 7 -13.24 14.90 10.51
N THR A 8 -13.71 15.33 11.67
CA THR A 8 -13.48 14.61 12.93
C THR A 8 -14.41 13.39 13.12
N HIS A 9 -15.46 13.31 12.30
CA HIS A 9 -16.42 12.20 12.33
C HIS A 9 -16.78 11.77 10.91
N TYR A 10 -16.72 10.48 10.67
CA TYR A 10 -17.20 9.86 9.44
C TYR A 10 -18.60 9.29 9.65
N ARG A 11 -19.43 9.36 8.60
CA ARG A 11 -20.77 8.76 8.63
C ARG A 11 -20.68 7.24 8.77
N ASN A 12 -21.48 6.68 9.66
CA ASN A 12 -21.69 5.24 9.71
C ASN A 12 -22.94 4.89 8.90
N VAL A 13 -22.75 4.63 7.61
CA VAL A 13 -23.84 4.37 6.66
C VAL A 13 -24.67 3.13 7.06
N PHE A 14 -24.04 2.10 7.62
CA PHE A 14 -24.77 0.92 8.08
C PHE A 14 -25.69 1.22 9.26
N ALA A 15 -25.21 2.06 10.21
CA ALA A 15 -26.07 2.50 11.33
C ALA A 15 -27.22 3.40 10.82
N GLU A 16 -26.99 4.26 9.84
CA GLU A 16 -28.02 5.09 9.21
C GLU A 16 -29.07 4.23 8.47
N LEU A 17 -28.69 3.06 7.97
CA LEU A 17 -29.60 2.07 7.36
C LEU A 17 -30.34 1.21 8.39
N GLY A 18 -30.08 1.43 9.69
CA GLY A 18 -30.82 0.78 10.78
C GLY A 18 -30.16 -0.47 11.36
N TYR A 19 -28.93 -0.81 10.95
CA TYR A 19 -28.20 -1.91 11.59
C TYR A 19 -27.69 -1.48 12.98
N ALA A 20 -27.79 -2.40 13.95
CA ALA A 20 -27.23 -2.13 15.27
C ALA A 20 -25.68 -2.13 15.23
N GLN A 21 -25.04 -1.22 15.99
CA GLN A 21 -23.57 -1.10 16.00
C GLN A 21 -22.88 -2.45 16.32
N ALA A 22 -23.43 -3.21 17.26
CA ALA A 22 -22.87 -4.52 17.61
C ALA A 22 -22.93 -5.54 16.45
N GLU A 23 -23.94 -5.47 15.59
CA GLU A 23 -24.05 -6.32 14.39
C GLU A 23 -23.03 -5.90 13.33
N ILE A 24 -22.82 -4.59 13.16
CA ILE A 24 -21.83 -4.04 12.25
C ILE A 24 -20.42 -4.48 12.69
N ASP A 25 -20.08 -4.27 13.95
CA ASP A 25 -18.79 -4.64 14.51
C ASP A 25 -18.52 -6.14 14.41
N ALA A 26 -19.50 -6.95 14.78
CA ALA A 26 -19.41 -8.41 14.67
C ALA A 26 -19.22 -8.88 13.23
N ARG A 27 -19.91 -8.26 12.27
CA ARG A 27 -19.78 -8.60 10.84
C ARG A 27 -18.39 -8.29 10.31
N ILE A 28 -17.86 -7.12 10.64
CA ILE A 28 -16.50 -6.68 10.23
C ILE A 28 -15.45 -7.61 10.84
N GLU A 29 -15.52 -7.86 12.14
CA GLU A 29 -14.57 -8.73 12.86
C GLU A 29 -14.59 -10.17 12.34
N ASN A 30 -15.79 -10.74 12.14
CA ASN A 30 -15.94 -12.08 11.58
C ASN A 30 -15.40 -12.18 10.15
N THR A 31 -15.62 -11.15 9.33
CA THR A 31 -15.09 -11.11 7.96
C THR A 31 -13.55 -11.06 7.97
N PHE A 32 -12.97 -10.19 8.80
CA PHE A 32 -11.52 -10.14 8.99
C PHE A 32 -10.98 -11.51 9.42
N HIS A 33 -11.61 -12.12 10.43
CA HIS A 33 -11.19 -13.43 10.93
C HIS A 33 -11.26 -14.51 9.83
N THR A 34 -12.29 -14.51 9.01
CA THR A 34 -12.44 -15.47 7.91
C THR A 34 -11.32 -15.32 6.89
N ILE A 35 -11.00 -14.09 6.49
CA ILE A 35 -9.96 -13.77 5.48
C ILE A 35 -8.55 -14.10 6.02
N PHE A 36 -8.28 -13.80 7.29
CA PHE A 36 -6.93 -13.94 7.86
C PHE A 36 -6.69 -15.29 8.54
N TYR A 37 -7.72 -15.88 9.14
CA TYR A 37 -7.59 -17.05 10.02
C TYR A 37 -8.60 -18.16 9.75
N GLY A 38 -9.39 -18.02 8.69
CA GLY A 38 -10.35 -19.05 8.27
C GLY A 38 -9.69 -20.35 7.86
N ASP A 39 -10.50 -21.30 7.44
CA ASP A 39 -10.02 -22.54 6.85
C ASP A 39 -9.32 -22.28 5.49
N GLU A 40 -8.69 -23.32 4.94
CA GLU A 40 -7.91 -23.25 3.70
C GLU A 40 -8.73 -22.76 2.49
N ALA A 41 -10.06 -22.97 2.51
CA ALA A 41 -10.94 -22.54 1.42
C ALA A 41 -11.33 -21.06 1.48
N HIS A 42 -11.12 -20.39 2.62
CA HIS A 42 -11.57 -19.01 2.85
C HIS A 42 -10.44 -18.06 3.23
N ARG A 43 -9.28 -18.59 3.58
CA ARG A 43 -8.14 -17.81 4.04
C ARG A 43 -7.29 -17.32 2.86
N PHE A 44 -6.98 -16.04 2.86
CA PHE A 44 -6.03 -15.43 1.92
C PHE A 44 -4.66 -15.13 2.56
N TYR A 45 -4.61 -15.02 3.89
CA TYR A 45 -3.39 -14.71 4.64
C TYR A 45 -2.61 -15.97 4.98
N HIS A 46 -1.35 -16.06 4.55
CA HIS A 46 -0.49 -17.23 4.70
C HIS A 46 0.82 -16.88 5.41
N PRO A 47 0.99 -17.24 6.70
CA PRO A 47 2.30 -17.16 7.37
C PRO A 47 3.32 -18.10 6.72
N THR A 48 4.54 -17.61 6.44
CA THR A 48 5.61 -18.38 5.77
C THR A 48 6.84 -18.59 6.64
N GLY A 49 6.88 -18.03 7.85
CA GLY A 49 8.01 -18.14 8.75
C GLY A 49 7.91 -17.11 9.89
N PRO A 50 8.93 -17.00 10.73
CA PRO A 50 8.91 -16.03 11.83
C PRO A 50 8.80 -14.59 11.32
N GLY A 51 7.64 -13.97 11.53
CA GLY A 51 7.39 -12.57 11.21
C GLY A 51 7.19 -12.26 9.72
N LEU A 52 6.92 -13.26 8.88
CA LEU A 52 6.60 -13.11 7.46
C LEU A 52 5.24 -13.73 7.13
N ALA A 53 4.47 -13.04 6.30
CA ALA A 53 3.22 -13.57 5.74
C ALA A 53 2.90 -12.88 4.41
N TYR A 54 2.14 -13.57 3.56
CA TYR A 54 1.63 -13.00 2.31
C TYR A 54 0.11 -13.18 2.18
N ILE A 55 -0.45 -12.44 1.25
CA ILE A 55 -1.82 -12.62 0.75
C ILE A 55 -1.74 -13.31 -0.61
N GLU A 56 -2.47 -14.40 -0.77
CA GLU A 56 -2.57 -15.12 -2.04
C GLU A 56 -3.66 -14.52 -2.93
N ASP A 57 -3.33 -14.26 -4.18
CA ASP A 57 -4.31 -14.14 -5.26
C ASP A 57 -4.77 -15.54 -5.64
N THR A 58 -5.98 -15.88 -5.23
CA THR A 58 -6.55 -17.23 -5.43
C THR A 58 -6.92 -17.52 -6.90
N GLY A 59 -6.99 -16.51 -7.73
CA GLY A 59 -7.25 -16.67 -9.17
C GLY A 59 -6.03 -17.10 -9.95
N ASN A 60 -4.84 -16.67 -9.52
CA ASN A 60 -3.57 -16.94 -10.20
C ASN A 60 -2.58 -17.74 -9.37
N HIS A 61 -2.89 -17.98 -8.09
CA HIS A 61 -2.01 -18.65 -7.13
C HIS A 61 -0.63 -17.97 -7.01
N ASP A 62 -0.64 -16.65 -6.98
CA ASP A 62 0.54 -15.81 -6.83
C ASP A 62 0.34 -14.77 -5.71
N VAL A 63 1.32 -13.89 -5.51
CA VAL A 63 1.29 -12.80 -4.53
C VAL A 63 1.46 -11.49 -5.27
N ARG A 64 0.49 -10.58 -5.13
CA ARG A 64 0.45 -9.31 -5.84
C ARG A 64 0.55 -8.12 -4.89
N THR A 65 1.14 -7.02 -5.38
CA THR A 65 1.21 -5.76 -4.62
C THR A 65 -0.17 -5.27 -4.21
N GLU A 66 -1.20 -5.44 -5.04
CA GLU A 66 -2.60 -5.12 -4.73
C GLU A 66 -3.08 -5.88 -3.49
N GLY A 67 -3.02 -7.22 -3.50
CA GLY A 67 -3.45 -8.05 -2.37
C GLY A 67 -2.71 -7.72 -1.09
N MET A 68 -1.38 -7.54 -1.17
CA MET A 68 -0.53 -7.20 -0.04
C MET A 68 -0.85 -5.82 0.53
N SER A 69 -0.96 -4.80 -0.30
CA SER A 69 -1.19 -3.43 0.12
C SER A 69 -2.62 -3.21 0.66
N TYR A 70 -3.62 -3.84 0.06
CA TYR A 70 -5.00 -3.80 0.56
C TYR A 70 -5.13 -4.50 1.92
N ALA A 71 -4.47 -5.64 2.10
CA ALA A 71 -4.47 -6.32 3.40
C ALA A 71 -3.73 -5.50 4.48
N MET A 72 -2.64 -4.81 4.14
CA MET A 72 -1.99 -3.86 5.05
C MET A 72 -2.96 -2.74 5.44
N MET A 73 -3.74 -2.20 4.48
CA MET A 73 -4.75 -1.20 4.77
C MET A 73 -5.85 -1.76 5.70
N PHE A 74 -6.31 -2.99 5.52
CA PHE A 74 -7.25 -3.64 6.45
C PHE A 74 -6.63 -3.79 7.84
N CYS A 75 -5.39 -4.26 7.92
CA CYS A 75 -4.68 -4.44 9.18
C CYS A 75 -4.58 -3.12 9.97
N VAL A 76 -4.18 -2.02 9.32
CA VAL A 76 -4.05 -0.74 10.02
C VAL A 76 -5.41 -0.21 10.46
N GLN A 77 -6.47 -0.35 9.66
CA GLN A 77 -7.82 0.07 10.04
C GLN A 77 -8.40 -0.78 11.20
N MET A 78 -8.14 -2.08 11.20
CA MET A 78 -8.58 -3.02 12.22
C MET A 78 -7.66 -3.08 13.45
N ASN A 79 -6.62 -2.23 13.52
CA ASN A 79 -5.62 -2.21 14.60
C ASN A 79 -4.90 -3.56 14.79
N ARG A 80 -4.45 -4.17 13.69
CA ARG A 80 -3.77 -5.47 13.63
C ARG A 80 -2.29 -5.29 13.25
N GLN A 81 -1.50 -4.69 14.15
CA GLN A 81 -0.09 -4.35 13.88
C GLN A 81 0.76 -5.58 13.56
N LYS A 82 0.55 -6.69 14.26
CA LYS A 82 1.34 -7.91 14.05
C LYS A 82 1.21 -8.45 12.62
N GLU A 83 -0.02 -8.52 12.12
CA GLU A 83 -0.32 -8.99 10.76
C GLU A 83 0.23 -7.99 9.71
N PHE A 84 0.06 -6.70 9.96
CA PHE A 84 0.65 -5.63 9.16
C PHE A 84 2.16 -5.78 9.02
N ASP A 85 2.87 -5.94 10.14
CA ASP A 85 4.32 -6.09 10.15
C ASP A 85 4.79 -7.34 9.40
N CYS A 86 4.05 -8.45 9.51
CA CYS A 86 4.38 -9.68 8.78
C CYS A 86 4.23 -9.50 7.28
N LEU A 87 3.16 -8.84 6.82
CA LEU A 87 2.92 -8.52 5.41
C LEU A 87 4.00 -7.57 4.89
N TRP A 88 4.26 -6.48 5.61
CA TRP A 88 5.24 -5.48 5.19
C TRP A 88 6.67 -6.05 5.11
N ARG A 89 7.07 -6.86 6.08
CA ARG A 89 8.37 -7.56 6.02
C ARG A 89 8.47 -8.47 4.81
N TRP A 90 7.40 -9.19 4.48
CA TRP A 90 7.38 -10.05 3.31
C TRP A 90 7.52 -9.24 2.03
N VAL A 91 6.80 -8.12 1.89
CA VAL A 91 6.91 -7.19 0.76
C VAL A 91 8.34 -6.70 0.58
N VAL A 92 8.96 -6.19 1.64
CA VAL A 92 10.35 -5.69 1.54
C VAL A 92 11.35 -6.80 1.22
N THR A 93 11.12 -8.01 1.74
CA THR A 93 12.03 -9.15 1.53
C THR A 93 11.97 -9.69 0.12
N HIS A 94 10.77 -9.80 -0.46
CA HIS A 94 10.54 -10.55 -1.70
C HIS A 94 10.18 -9.67 -2.90
N MET A 95 9.44 -8.58 -2.69
CA MET A 95 8.96 -7.74 -3.80
C MET A 95 9.86 -6.55 -4.08
N TYR A 96 10.55 -5.98 -3.07
CA TYR A 96 11.37 -4.78 -3.26
C TYR A 96 12.51 -5.03 -4.26
N LEU A 97 12.64 -4.12 -5.23
CA LEU A 97 13.64 -4.16 -6.29
C LEU A 97 14.84 -3.31 -5.88
N THR A 98 16.00 -3.92 -5.74
CA THR A 98 17.24 -3.25 -5.30
C THR A 98 18.20 -2.92 -6.44
N GLU A 99 17.94 -3.47 -7.64
CA GLU A 99 18.81 -3.36 -8.80
C GLU A 99 18.01 -3.10 -10.08
N GLY A 100 18.68 -2.65 -11.12
CA GLY A 100 18.11 -2.41 -12.43
C GLY A 100 17.32 -1.12 -12.56
N GLU A 101 16.61 -0.98 -13.66
CA GLU A 101 15.84 0.21 -14.02
C GLU A 101 14.72 0.51 -12.99
N ASN A 102 14.13 -0.53 -12.44
CA ASN A 102 13.04 -0.43 -11.48
C ASN A 102 13.49 -0.47 -10.01
N ALA A 103 14.79 -0.33 -9.71
CA ALA A 103 15.29 -0.27 -8.34
C ALA A 103 14.58 0.82 -7.53
N GLY A 104 14.12 0.48 -6.31
CA GLY A 104 13.33 1.41 -5.48
C GLY A 104 11.82 1.22 -5.59
N TYR A 105 11.35 0.45 -6.56
CA TYR A 105 9.96 0.01 -6.72
C TYR A 105 9.77 -1.42 -6.22
N PHE A 106 8.57 -1.97 -6.39
CA PHE A 106 8.23 -3.34 -6.01
C PHE A 106 7.84 -4.16 -7.24
N ALA A 107 8.29 -5.41 -7.33
CA ALA A 107 7.78 -6.37 -8.30
C ALA A 107 6.28 -6.53 -8.05
N TRP A 108 5.45 -6.25 -9.06
CA TRP A 108 3.99 -6.28 -8.88
C TRP A 108 3.46 -7.68 -8.58
N SER A 109 4.22 -8.73 -8.94
CA SER A 109 3.86 -10.13 -8.69
C SER A 109 5.08 -10.97 -8.29
N CYS A 110 4.87 -11.86 -7.33
CA CYS A 110 5.79 -12.91 -6.90
C CYS A 110 5.06 -14.25 -6.83
N HIS A 111 5.81 -15.35 -6.93
CA HIS A 111 5.31 -16.67 -6.56
C HIS A 111 5.14 -16.77 -5.03
N THR A 112 4.37 -17.75 -4.57
CA THR A 112 4.14 -17.98 -3.12
C THR A 112 5.39 -18.39 -2.35
N ASP A 113 6.43 -18.84 -3.04
CA ASP A 113 7.76 -19.12 -2.47
C ASP A 113 8.64 -17.87 -2.32
N GLY A 114 8.15 -16.71 -2.78
CA GLY A 114 8.84 -15.43 -2.73
C GLY A 114 9.75 -15.14 -3.92
N SER A 115 9.89 -16.04 -4.89
CA SER A 115 10.59 -15.74 -6.14
C SER A 115 9.77 -14.74 -6.99
N LYS A 116 10.47 -13.81 -7.66
CA LYS A 116 9.80 -12.78 -8.45
C LYS A 116 9.18 -13.36 -9.72
N ASN A 117 7.94 -13.02 -9.97
CA ASN A 117 7.19 -13.34 -11.18
C ASN A 117 7.22 -12.17 -12.18
N SER A 118 7.65 -11.00 -11.71
CA SER A 118 7.81 -9.77 -12.48
C SER A 118 9.05 -9.01 -12.03
N ASP A 119 9.64 -8.22 -12.91
CA ASP A 119 10.74 -7.28 -12.66
C ASP A 119 10.29 -5.80 -12.70
N GLY A 120 9.00 -5.55 -12.86
CA GLY A 120 8.40 -4.22 -12.93
C GLY A 120 7.31 -3.97 -11.89
N PRO A 121 7.02 -2.72 -11.58
CA PRO A 121 5.99 -2.31 -10.64
C PRO A 121 4.62 -2.13 -11.30
N ALA A 122 3.57 -2.04 -10.43
CA ALA A 122 2.25 -1.55 -10.76
C ALA A 122 1.90 -0.43 -9.75
N PRO A 123 1.70 0.81 -10.19
CA PRO A 123 1.64 2.01 -9.33
C PRO A 123 0.61 1.98 -8.21
N ASP A 124 -0.53 1.32 -8.38
CA ASP A 124 -1.56 1.14 -7.37
C ASP A 124 -1.04 0.44 -6.11
N GLY A 125 -0.11 -0.51 -6.28
CA GLY A 125 0.57 -1.14 -5.14
C GLY A 125 1.36 -0.14 -4.31
N GLU A 126 2.17 0.68 -4.95
CA GLU A 126 2.98 1.71 -4.31
C GLU A 126 2.13 2.77 -3.60
N GLU A 127 1.01 3.20 -4.21
CA GLU A 127 0.08 4.15 -3.58
C GLU A 127 -0.48 3.60 -2.27
N PHE A 128 -1.00 2.38 -2.31
CA PHE A 128 -1.57 1.75 -1.11
C PHE A 128 -0.51 1.36 -0.08
N PHE A 129 0.70 0.96 -0.48
CA PHE A 129 1.82 0.77 0.46
C PHE A 129 2.14 2.08 1.18
N ALA A 130 2.37 3.16 0.44
CA ALA A 130 2.70 4.46 1.03
C ALA A 130 1.60 4.94 1.99
N MET A 131 0.32 4.84 1.59
CA MET A 131 -0.80 5.28 2.43
C MET A 131 -0.97 4.41 3.66
N SER A 132 -0.91 3.08 3.54
CA SER A 132 -1.03 2.18 4.68
C SER A 132 0.12 2.36 5.69
N LEU A 133 1.33 2.63 5.21
CA LEU A 133 2.50 2.94 6.04
C LEU A 133 2.35 4.29 6.77
N PHE A 134 1.83 5.33 6.13
CA PHE A 134 1.50 6.58 6.82
C PHE A 134 0.44 6.39 7.90
N PHE A 135 -0.58 5.60 7.63
CA PHE A 135 -1.60 5.26 8.63
C PHE A 135 -1.00 4.46 9.79
N ALA A 136 -0.10 3.53 9.51
CA ALA A 136 0.62 2.76 10.52
C ALA A 136 1.48 3.67 11.41
N ALA A 137 2.25 4.58 10.79
CA ALA A 137 3.04 5.57 11.53
C ALA A 137 2.19 6.46 12.45
N ASN A 138 1.01 6.90 11.96
CA ASN A 138 0.10 7.70 12.75
C ASN A 138 -0.59 6.91 13.88
N ARG A 139 -0.88 5.64 13.66
CA ARG A 139 -1.61 4.80 14.64
C ARG A 139 -0.69 4.21 15.70
N TRP A 140 0.48 3.72 15.30
CA TRP A 140 1.38 2.93 16.16
C TRP A 140 2.73 3.60 16.42
N GLY A 141 3.05 4.68 15.71
CA GLY A 141 4.38 5.25 15.63
C GLY A 141 5.28 4.48 14.67
N SER A 142 6.36 5.11 14.23
CA SER A 142 7.40 4.45 13.43
C SER A 142 8.40 3.74 14.33
N GLY A 143 8.78 2.51 13.94
CA GLY A 143 9.87 1.77 14.55
C GLY A 143 11.20 2.09 13.88
N GLU A 144 12.08 1.08 13.80
CA GLU A 144 13.40 1.17 13.18
C GLU A 144 13.52 0.23 11.97
N GLY A 145 14.41 0.55 11.04
CA GLY A 145 14.72 -0.28 9.89
C GLY A 145 13.50 -0.51 8.98
N VAL A 146 13.12 -1.77 8.77
CA VAL A 146 11.96 -2.12 7.94
C VAL A 146 10.62 -1.63 8.54
N LEU A 147 10.56 -1.39 9.85
CA LEU A 147 9.38 -0.89 10.54
C LEU A 147 9.38 0.63 10.76
N ASP A 148 10.33 1.37 10.19
CA ASP A 148 10.22 2.82 10.11
C ASP A 148 9.23 3.19 9.00
N TYR A 149 7.94 3.07 9.34
CA TYR A 149 6.84 3.21 8.40
C TYR A 149 6.84 4.57 7.67
N ALA A 150 7.05 5.66 8.41
CA ALA A 150 7.02 7.00 7.80
C ALA A 150 8.17 7.20 6.80
N SER A 151 9.38 6.74 7.11
CA SER A 151 10.52 6.80 6.20
C SER A 151 10.31 5.94 4.95
N TRP A 152 9.72 4.76 5.10
CA TRP A 152 9.38 3.92 3.95
C TRP A 152 8.32 4.54 3.05
N ALA A 153 7.25 5.09 3.64
CA ALA A 153 6.21 5.78 2.86
C ALA A 153 6.79 6.93 2.03
N ARG A 154 7.63 7.78 2.64
CA ARG A 154 8.29 8.89 1.94
C ARG A 154 9.23 8.40 0.85
N ARG A 155 10.04 7.37 1.14
CA ARG A 155 10.94 6.76 0.14
C ARG A 155 10.19 6.25 -1.08
N ILE A 156 9.04 5.59 -0.87
CA ILE A 156 8.19 5.11 -1.97
C ILE A 156 7.70 6.30 -2.80
N LEU A 157 7.10 7.31 -2.17
CA LEU A 157 6.57 8.47 -2.88
C LEU A 157 7.66 9.24 -3.62
N HIS A 158 8.81 9.44 -3.00
CA HIS A 158 9.96 10.10 -3.63
C HIS A 158 10.41 9.35 -4.89
N ALA A 159 10.56 8.03 -4.82
CA ALA A 159 10.88 7.21 -5.99
C ALA A 159 9.83 7.32 -7.09
N CYS A 160 8.53 7.32 -6.72
CA CYS A 160 7.43 7.43 -7.67
C CYS A 160 7.43 8.74 -8.48
N VAL A 161 7.90 9.83 -7.89
CA VAL A 161 7.90 11.17 -8.51
C VAL A 161 9.24 11.49 -9.19
N HIS A 162 10.37 11.15 -8.56
CA HIS A 162 11.70 11.62 -8.95
C HIS A 162 12.59 10.57 -9.65
N LYS A 163 12.07 9.37 -9.87
CA LYS A 163 12.85 8.33 -10.54
C LYS A 163 13.34 8.79 -11.91
N GLY A 164 14.65 8.64 -12.15
CA GLY A 164 15.31 9.07 -13.38
C GLY A 164 15.85 10.50 -13.38
N GLU A 165 15.52 11.35 -12.41
CA GLU A 165 16.08 12.69 -12.27
C GLU A 165 17.53 12.65 -11.79
N GLU A 166 17.82 11.80 -10.82
CA GLU A 166 19.17 11.55 -10.31
C GLU A 166 19.74 10.28 -10.93
N ALA A 167 20.89 10.35 -11.55
CA ALA A 167 21.68 9.21 -12.04
C ALA A 167 21.07 8.35 -13.18
N GLY A 168 20.03 8.78 -13.87
CA GLY A 168 19.78 8.36 -15.26
C GLY A 168 19.23 6.95 -15.50
N SER A 169 18.68 6.24 -14.51
CA SER A 169 18.00 4.98 -14.80
C SER A 169 16.55 4.97 -14.30
N GLY A 170 15.66 4.48 -15.17
CA GLY A 170 14.25 4.30 -14.87
C GLY A 170 13.40 5.54 -15.12
N PHE A 171 12.10 5.38 -14.85
CA PHE A 171 11.09 6.38 -15.11
C PHE A 171 10.20 6.58 -13.88
N PRO A 172 9.69 7.81 -13.64
CA PRO A 172 8.73 8.06 -12.56
C PRO A 172 7.37 7.40 -12.86
N MET A 173 6.64 7.07 -11.81
CA MET A 173 5.28 6.52 -11.93
C MET A 173 4.24 7.59 -12.26
N TRP A 174 4.50 8.84 -11.90
CA TRP A 174 3.67 9.98 -12.29
C TRP A 174 4.34 10.76 -13.41
N ASN A 175 3.53 11.21 -14.34
CA ASN A 175 4.02 12.10 -15.40
C ASN A 175 4.36 13.47 -14.77
N PRO A 176 5.61 13.97 -14.90
CA PRO A 176 6.04 15.19 -14.22
C PRO A 176 5.40 16.48 -14.80
N GLU A 177 4.82 16.42 -16.02
CA GLU A 177 4.22 17.59 -16.66
C GLU A 177 2.75 17.80 -16.27
N ASN A 178 1.99 16.68 -16.13
CA ASN A 178 0.54 16.76 -15.89
C ASN A 178 0.10 16.11 -14.58
N HIS A 179 1.03 15.53 -13.82
CA HIS A 179 0.84 14.86 -12.52
C HIS A 179 -0.17 13.69 -12.55
N LEU A 180 -0.40 13.11 -13.72
CA LEU A 180 -1.22 11.92 -13.83
C LEU A 180 -0.39 10.66 -13.58
N ILE A 181 -0.96 9.72 -12.85
CA ILE A 181 -0.38 8.41 -12.66
C ILE A 181 -0.32 7.67 -14.01
N LYS A 182 0.77 6.97 -14.27
CA LYS A 182 0.95 6.14 -15.47
C LYS A 182 0.54 4.71 -15.18
N PHE A 183 0.20 3.96 -16.21
CA PHE A 183 -0.10 2.53 -16.06
C PHE A 183 1.12 1.73 -15.57
N ILE A 184 2.29 2.01 -16.17
CA ILE A 184 3.61 1.55 -15.72
C ILE A 184 4.63 2.68 -15.93
N PRO A 185 5.78 2.69 -15.25
CA PRO A 185 6.72 3.80 -15.32
C PRO A 185 7.17 4.21 -16.73
N ASN A 186 7.37 3.26 -17.63
CA ASN A 186 7.86 3.51 -18.98
C ASN A 186 6.76 3.64 -20.05
N CYS A 187 5.53 3.98 -19.67
CA CYS A 187 4.45 4.26 -20.64
C CYS A 187 3.97 5.71 -20.54
N GLU A 188 3.21 6.15 -21.57
CA GLU A 188 2.69 7.52 -21.67
C GLU A 188 1.18 7.61 -21.38
N PHE A 189 0.49 6.50 -21.16
CA PHE A 189 -0.93 6.51 -20.85
C PHE A 189 -1.17 6.26 -19.36
N THR A 190 -2.32 6.75 -18.88
CA THR A 190 -2.81 6.55 -17.51
C THR A 190 -3.86 5.44 -17.47
N ASP A 191 -3.96 4.75 -16.34
CA ASP A 191 -5.11 3.91 -16.02
C ASP A 191 -6.04 4.68 -15.06
N PRO A 192 -7.31 4.94 -15.45
CA PRO A 192 -8.23 5.65 -14.57
C PRO A 192 -8.48 4.97 -13.21
N SER A 193 -8.30 3.65 -13.11
CA SER A 193 -8.49 2.91 -11.86
C SER A 193 -7.42 3.18 -10.81
N TYR A 194 -6.24 3.67 -11.23
CA TYR A 194 -5.14 4.00 -10.34
C TYR A 194 -5.25 5.38 -9.69
N HIS A 195 -6.17 6.24 -10.14
CA HIS A 195 -6.31 7.58 -9.59
C HIS A 195 -7.00 7.58 -8.23
N LEU A 196 -6.25 7.96 -7.20
CA LEU A 196 -6.71 8.02 -5.80
C LEU A 196 -6.57 9.45 -5.22
N PRO A 197 -7.33 10.43 -5.71
CA PRO A 197 -7.14 11.85 -5.34
C PRO A 197 -7.23 12.10 -3.83
N HIS A 198 -8.02 11.32 -3.10
CA HIS A 198 -8.09 11.39 -1.63
C HIS A 198 -6.79 10.94 -0.93
N PHE A 199 -5.95 10.11 -1.57
CA PHE A 199 -4.61 9.80 -1.08
C PHE A 199 -3.66 10.96 -1.36
N TYR A 200 -3.77 11.60 -2.54
CA TYR A 200 -2.91 12.72 -2.93
C TYR A 200 -3.04 13.91 -1.98
N GLU A 201 -4.24 14.20 -1.48
CA GLU A 201 -4.43 15.21 -0.42
C GLU A 201 -3.62 14.91 0.84
N LEU A 202 -3.49 13.63 1.22
CA LEU A 202 -2.68 13.21 2.37
C LEU A 202 -1.18 13.13 2.03
N PHE A 203 -0.82 12.74 0.82
CA PHE A 203 0.57 12.79 0.35
C PHE A 203 1.11 14.23 0.36
N ALA A 204 0.29 15.21 -0.03
CA ALA A 204 0.63 16.62 0.07
C ALA A 204 0.93 17.09 1.51
N LEU A 205 0.43 16.40 2.52
CA LEU A 205 0.68 16.72 3.93
C LEU A 205 1.87 15.95 4.52
N TRP A 206 2.08 14.69 4.10
CA TRP A 206 2.94 13.75 4.83
C TRP A 206 4.19 13.30 4.06
N SER A 207 4.28 13.55 2.76
CA SER A 207 5.51 13.34 1.99
C SER A 207 6.63 14.28 2.47
N ASP A 208 7.83 14.09 1.95
CA ASP A 208 8.93 15.01 2.18
C ASP A 208 8.58 16.42 1.71
N GLU A 209 9.12 17.44 2.37
CA GLU A 209 8.77 18.84 2.09
C GLU A 209 9.00 19.24 0.63
N CYS A 210 10.02 18.70 0.01
CA CYS A 210 10.35 18.95 -1.40
C CYS A 210 9.29 18.34 -2.35
N ASP A 211 8.63 17.26 -1.96
CA ASP A 211 7.68 16.52 -2.81
C ASP A 211 6.24 17.01 -2.64
N ARG A 212 5.91 17.69 -1.53
CA ARG A 212 4.55 18.20 -1.25
C ARG A 212 3.93 19.04 -2.37
N PRO A 213 4.68 19.95 -3.04
CA PRO A 213 4.12 20.73 -4.14
C PRO A 213 3.66 19.90 -5.33
N PHE A 214 4.22 18.71 -5.53
CA PHE A 214 3.82 17.80 -6.60
C PHE A 214 2.39 17.26 -6.40
N TRP A 215 1.99 17.04 -5.15
CA TRP A 215 0.71 16.42 -4.78
C TRP A 215 -0.46 17.41 -4.66
N HIS A 216 -0.20 18.71 -4.84
CA HIS A 216 -1.21 19.80 -4.84
C HIS A 216 -1.74 20.07 -6.25
#